data_2cdab61a3922a998c2c99821cfab5f3b
#
_entry.id   2cdab61a3922a998c2c99821cfab5f3b
#
_cell.length_a   1.000
_cell.length_b   1.000
_cell.length_c   1.000
_cell.angle_alpha   90.00
_cell.angle_beta   90.00
_cell.angle_gamma   90.00
#
_symmetry.space_group_name_H-M   'P 1'
#
loop_
_entity.id
_entity.type
_entity.pdbx_description
1 polymer ?
#
loop_
_entity_poly.entity_id
_entity_poly.type
_entity_poly.pdbx_seq_one_letter_code
_entity_poly.pdbx_strand_id
1 'polypeptide(L)'
;MFRWLTAGESHGRALVAICDGVPTGVEITTEDVAAALARRRAGYGRGARMTFERDEVELTGGVRHGRTLGGPVAIRIANTEWPKWETVMSPDPVDQATLDGQARNAPLTRPRPGHADLAGMQKFGHTDARPVLERASARETAARVALGEVARRLLSQILGIEILSHVVAIGQVRTPDDLMPGPGPGDAAAIDADPVRCFDAATSQAMVAEIDDAKKAGDTLGGVIEVLAFGLPPGLGSFTHWDRRLDARLAGALMSIQAIKGVEVGDGFTTAGRRGSVAHDEIETTDSGVARRTNRAGGIEGGMSTGEVIRLRVAMKPISTVPRALDTIDTSTGEPAKAINQRSDATAVPAAGVVAEAMAALVLAEAAVEKFGGDSADEMRRNAESYLKALVIS
;
A
#
# COMPACT_ATOMS: atom_id res chain seq x y z
N MET A 1 20.41 -6.64 6.41
CA MET A 1 19.41 -5.57 6.74
C MET A 1 18.62 -5.27 5.47
N PHE A 2 17.30 -5.40 5.49
CA PHE A 2 16.43 -5.01 4.38
C PHE A 2 16.02 -3.54 4.54
N ARG A 3 16.16 -2.73 3.51
CA ARG A 3 15.81 -1.30 3.51
C ARG A 3 15.40 -0.84 2.13
N TRP A 4 14.60 0.21 2.05
CA TRP A 4 14.11 0.70 0.77
C TRP A 4 13.89 2.22 0.77
N LEU A 5 13.87 2.82 -0.42
CA LEU A 5 13.68 4.24 -0.65
C LEU A 5 12.92 4.47 -1.96
N THR A 6 12.06 5.48 -1.99
CA THR A 6 11.39 5.95 -3.20
C THR A 6 11.68 7.41 -3.46
N ALA A 7 11.78 7.78 -4.73
CA ALA A 7 11.98 9.16 -5.18
C ALA A 7 11.12 9.46 -6.42
N GLY A 8 11.05 10.74 -6.78
CA GLY A 8 10.34 11.23 -7.95
C GLY A 8 9.00 11.89 -7.63
N GLU A 9 8.51 12.68 -8.57
CA GLU A 9 7.30 13.50 -8.52
C GLU A 9 6.22 12.92 -9.43
N SER A 10 4.95 13.29 -9.18
CA SER A 10 3.79 12.80 -9.92
C SER A 10 3.88 13.07 -11.42
N HIS A 11 4.36 14.26 -11.80
CA HIS A 11 4.56 14.67 -13.18
C HIS A 11 6.03 14.84 -13.54
N GLY A 12 6.96 14.34 -12.70
CA GLY A 12 8.38 14.26 -13.01
C GLY A 12 8.66 13.22 -14.10
N ARG A 13 9.91 13.11 -14.52
CA ARG A 13 10.36 12.22 -15.60
C ARG A 13 10.08 10.75 -15.31
N ALA A 14 10.25 10.34 -14.04
CA ALA A 14 10.02 8.98 -13.58
C ALA A 14 9.89 8.95 -12.06
N LEU A 15 9.31 7.86 -11.54
CA LEU A 15 9.53 7.43 -10.16
C LEU A 15 10.73 6.48 -10.12
N VAL A 16 11.48 6.52 -9.03
CA VAL A 16 12.60 5.63 -8.76
C VAL A 16 12.37 4.93 -7.43
N ALA A 17 12.65 3.64 -7.41
CA ALA A 17 12.52 2.80 -6.24
C ALA A 17 13.78 1.95 -6.07
N ILE A 18 14.32 1.89 -4.87
CA ILE A 18 15.52 1.11 -4.56
C ILE A 18 15.25 0.30 -3.30
N CYS A 19 15.57 -1.01 -3.33
CA CYS A 19 15.67 -1.82 -2.12
C CYS A 19 17.02 -2.52 -2.05
N ASP A 20 17.52 -2.65 -0.85
CA ASP A 20 18.79 -3.29 -0.50
C ASP A 20 18.56 -4.38 0.54
N GLY A 21 19.41 -5.42 0.55
CA GLY A 21 19.29 -6.55 1.47
C GLY A 21 18.39 -7.68 0.97
N VAL A 22 18.10 -7.72 -0.34
CA VAL A 22 17.45 -8.87 -0.99
C VAL A 22 18.50 -9.95 -1.24
N PRO A 23 18.32 -11.20 -0.74
CA PRO A 23 19.24 -12.30 -1.04
C PRO A 23 19.39 -12.56 -2.53
N THR A 24 20.54 -13.07 -2.96
CA THR A 24 20.73 -13.52 -4.35
C THR A 24 19.82 -14.70 -4.67
N GLY A 25 19.33 -14.80 -5.92
CA GLY A 25 18.60 -15.96 -6.42
C GLY A 25 17.07 -15.86 -6.31
N VAL A 26 16.52 -14.79 -5.76
CA VAL A 26 15.06 -14.54 -5.82
C VAL A 26 14.66 -14.25 -7.27
N GLU A 27 13.69 -14.99 -7.78
CA GLU A 27 13.17 -14.82 -9.14
C GLU A 27 12.23 -13.63 -9.23
N ILE A 28 12.58 -12.69 -10.11
CA ILE A 28 11.77 -11.51 -10.40
C ILE A 28 12.10 -10.98 -11.80
N THR A 29 11.07 -10.56 -12.52
CA THR A 29 11.16 -9.99 -13.86
C THR A 29 10.51 -8.60 -13.94
N THR A 30 10.76 -7.90 -15.02
CA THR A 30 10.07 -6.64 -15.34
C THR A 30 8.56 -6.87 -15.48
N GLU A 31 8.14 -8.03 -16.00
CA GLU A 31 6.74 -8.39 -16.18
C GLU A 31 6.02 -8.59 -14.84
N ASP A 32 6.68 -9.21 -13.85
CA ASP A 32 6.11 -9.36 -12.49
C ASP A 32 5.79 -8.00 -11.88
N VAL A 33 6.74 -7.06 -11.97
CA VAL A 33 6.55 -5.69 -11.47
C VAL A 33 5.45 -4.96 -12.26
N ALA A 34 5.43 -5.10 -13.57
CA ALA A 34 4.41 -4.49 -14.42
C ALA A 34 3.00 -5.04 -14.12
N ALA A 35 2.88 -6.35 -13.84
CA ALA A 35 1.63 -6.98 -13.42
C ALA A 35 1.13 -6.43 -12.07
N ALA A 36 2.00 -6.28 -11.07
CA ALA A 36 1.66 -5.67 -9.79
C ALA A 36 1.16 -4.22 -9.95
N LEU A 37 1.81 -3.44 -10.82
CA LEU A 37 1.39 -2.08 -11.14
C LEU A 37 0.05 -2.04 -11.91
N ALA A 38 -0.22 -3.03 -12.77
CA ALA A 38 -1.51 -3.16 -13.44
C ALA A 38 -2.64 -3.41 -12.44
N ARG A 39 -2.45 -4.30 -11.45
CA ARG A 39 -3.39 -4.51 -10.34
C ARG A 39 -3.71 -3.21 -9.60
N ARG A 40 -2.69 -2.40 -9.28
CA ARG A 40 -2.85 -1.10 -8.60
C ARG A 40 -3.69 -0.11 -9.42
N ARG A 41 -3.66 -0.17 -10.75
CA ARG A 41 -4.43 0.74 -11.63
C ARG A 41 -5.89 0.31 -11.78
N ALA A 42 -6.19 -0.95 -11.57
CA ALA A 42 -7.53 -1.51 -11.68
C ALA A 42 -8.47 -0.97 -10.60
N GLY A 43 -9.76 -1.24 -10.77
CA GLY A 43 -10.83 -0.92 -9.83
C GLY A 43 -11.87 0.04 -10.38
N TYR A 44 -13.11 -0.18 -9.99
CA TYR A 44 -14.25 0.67 -10.33
C TYR A 44 -14.17 2.02 -9.58
N GLY A 45 -14.71 3.06 -10.16
CA GLY A 45 -14.66 4.40 -9.57
C GLY A 45 -13.42 5.20 -9.95
N ARG A 46 -12.49 4.63 -10.73
CA ARG A 46 -11.29 5.31 -11.24
C ARG A 46 -11.63 6.27 -12.37
N GLY A 47 -10.87 7.37 -12.45
CA GLY A 47 -10.99 8.34 -13.54
C GLY A 47 -10.46 7.77 -14.86
N ALA A 48 -10.91 8.35 -15.99
CA ALA A 48 -10.55 7.93 -17.34
C ALA A 48 -9.02 7.91 -17.59
N ARG A 49 -8.23 8.68 -16.84
CA ARG A 49 -6.76 8.71 -16.95
C ARG A 49 -6.15 7.32 -16.71
N MET A 50 -6.70 6.57 -15.75
CA MET A 50 -6.16 5.25 -15.37
C MET A 50 -6.27 4.19 -16.48
N THR A 51 -7.18 4.37 -17.45
CA THR A 51 -7.33 3.44 -18.59
C THR A 51 -6.24 3.61 -19.66
N PHE A 52 -5.61 4.79 -19.73
CA PHE A 52 -4.62 5.11 -20.76
C PHE A 52 -3.18 5.17 -20.22
N GLU A 53 -3.00 5.34 -18.92
CA GLU A 53 -1.67 5.42 -18.30
C GLU A 53 -1.07 4.02 -18.19
N ARG A 54 0.03 3.79 -18.91
CA ARG A 54 0.84 2.57 -18.78
C ARG A 54 2.10 2.91 -18.00
N ASP A 55 2.34 2.16 -16.92
CA ASP A 55 3.58 2.24 -16.17
C ASP A 55 4.67 1.50 -16.96
N GLU A 56 5.59 2.22 -17.59
CA GLU A 56 6.77 1.63 -18.23
C GLU A 56 7.82 1.35 -17.16
N VAL A 57 8.06 0.07 -16.89
CA VAL A 57 8.96 -0.42 -15.84
C VAL A 57 10.30 -0.79 -16.44
N GLU A 58 11.37 -0.41 -15.76
CA GLU A 58 12.73 -0.79 -16.06
C GLU A 58 13.45 -1.23 -14.79
N LEU A 59 13.95 -2.46 -14.76
CA LEU A 59 14.88 -2.94 -13.73
C LEU A 59 16.29 -2.49 -14.12
N THR A 60 16.77 -1.40 -13.48
CA THR A 60 18.04 -0.75 -13.85
C THR A 60 19.25 -1.32 -13.11
N GLY A 61 19.05 -2.14 -12.08
CA GLY A 61 20.11 -2.76 -11.31
C GLY A 61 19.64 -3.86 -10.38
N GLY A 62 20.55 -4.70 -9.93
CA GLY A 62 20.31 -5.74 -8.91
C GLY A 62 19.66 -7.04 -9.40
N VAL A 63 19.28 -7.13 -10.69
CA VAL A 63 18.65 -8.32 -11.29
C VAL A 63 19.37 -8.68 -12.61
N ARG A 64 19.60 -9.97 -12.81
CA ARG A 64 20.13 -10.51 -14.07
C ARG A 64 19.47 -11.84 -14.41
N HIS A 65 19.02 -12.00 -15.66
CA HIS A 65 18.34 -13.20 -16.13
C HIS A 65 17.18 -13.64 -15.22
N GLY A 66 16.39 -12.66 -14.74
CA GLY A 66 15.23 -12.90 -13.88
C GLY A 66 15.56 -13.29 -12.43
N ARG A 67 16.80 -13.07 -11.96
CA ARG A 67 17.22 -13.40 -10.59
C ARG A 67 17.98 -12.26 -9.94
N THR A 68 17.75 -12.02 -8.65
CA THR A 68 18.47 -11.05 -7.83
C THR A 68 19.94 -11.43 -7.70
N LEU A 69 20.81 -10.43 -7.59
CA LEU A 69 22.27 -10.59 -7.51
C LEU A 69 22.83 -10.42 -6.08
N GLY A 70 21.99 -10.12 -5.09
CA GLY A 70 22.40 -9.82 -3.71
C GLY A 70 22.81 -8.34 -3.49
N GLY A 71 22.90 -7.54 -4.53
CA GLY A 71 23.09 -6.08 -4.44
C GLY A 71 21.76 -5.33 -4.49
N PRO A 72 21.79 -3.97 -4.37
CA PRO A 72 20.58 -3.17 -4.43
C PRO A 72 19.79 -3.39 -5.72
N VAL A 73 18.48 -3.63 -5.59
CA VAL A 73 17.55 -3.68 -6.72
C VAL A 73 17.04 -2.27 -6.97
N ALA A 74 17.21 -1.78 -8.19
CA ALA A 74 16.78 -0.46 -8.61
C ALA A 74 15.76 -0.55 -9.74
N ILE A 75 14.64 0.14 -9.56
CA ILE A 75 13.50 0.14 -10.48
C ILE A 75 13.17 1.58 -10.87
N ARG A 76 13.02 1.80 -12.17
CA ARG A 76 12.53 3.06 -12.75
C ARG A 76 11.13 2.82 -13.32
N ILE A 77 10.20 3.74 -13.00
CA ILE A 77 8.85 3.74 -13.55
C ILE A 77 8.67 5.06 -14.30
N ALA A 78 8.66 5.01 -15.62
CA ALA A 78 8.56 6.20 -16.45
C ALA A 78 7.17 6.85 -16.35
N ASN A 79 7.11 8.16 -16.56
CA ASN A 79 5.87 8.91 -16.63
C ASN A 79 5.54 9.22 -18.08
N THR A 80 4.49 8.61 -18.62
CA THR A 80 4.05 8.79 -20.01
C THR A 80 3.61 10.22 -20.34
N GLU A 81 3.26 11.01 -19.32
CA GLU A 81 2.92 12.43 -19.52
C GLU A 81 4.14 13.37 -19.48
N TRP A 82 5.35 12.87 -19.18
CA TRP A 82 6.56 13.67 -19.08
C TRP A 82 6.76 14.67 -20.23
N PRO A 83 6.58 14.31 -21.51
CA PRO A 83 6.77 15.28 -22.60
C PRO A 83 5.90 16.54 -22.49
N LYS A 84 4.77 16.49 -21.76
CA LYS A 84 3.90 17.65 -21.51
C LYS A 84 4.33 18.49 -20.32
N TRP A 85 5.24 17.96 -19.49
CA TRP A 85 5.68 18.55 -18.22
C TRP A 85 7.16 18.90 -18.20
N GLU A 86 7.92 18.49 -19.22
CA GLU A 86 9.36 18.57 -19.29
C GLU A 86 9.89 19.98 -18.98
N THR A 87 9.27 21.01 -19.52
CA THR A 87 9.62 22.41 -19.24
C THR A 87 9.27 22.83 -17.81
N VAL A 88 8.04 22.53 -17.37
CA VAL A 88 7.53 22.98 -16.05
C VAL A 88 8.17 22.23 -14.89
N MET A 89 8.56 20.98 -15.10
CA MET A 89 9.18 20.10 -14.08
C MET A 89 10.66 19.86 -14.40
N SER A 90 11.30 20.74 -15.19
CA SER A 90 12.73 20.64 -15.49
C SER A 90 13.55 20.70 -14.19
N PRO A 91 14.54 19.79 -14.02
CA PRO A 91 15.50 19.89 -12.91
C PRO A 91 16.51 21.03 -13.12
N ASP A 92 16.67 21.48 -14.39
CA ASP A 92 17.58 22.55 -14.76
C ASP A 92 16.85 23.90 -14.81
N PRO A 93 17.56 25.02 -14.65
CA PRO A 93 16.96 26.35 -14.75
C PRO A 93 16.29 26.58 -16.12
N VAL A 94 15.08 27.11 -16.10
CA VAL A 94 14.32 27.52 -17.29
C VAL A 94 14.09 29.02 -17.19
N ASP A 95 14.21 29.74 -18.32
CA ASP A 95 13.97 31.15 -18.33
C ASP A 95 12.47 31.48 -18.04
N GLN A 96 12.25 32.60 -17.36
CA GLN A 96 10.91 32.97 -16.87
C GLN A 96 9.92 33.20 -18.02
N ALA A 97 10.37 33.76 -19.16
CA ALA A 97 9.49 34.03 -20.29
C ALA A 97 8.95 32.69 -20.90
N THR A 98 9.78 31.66 -20.94
CA THR A 98 9.37 30.32 -21.35
C THR A 98 8.33 29.71 -20.37
N LEU A 99 8.56 29.88 -19.05
CA LEU A 99 7.64 29.39 -18.02
C LEU A 99 6.30 30.13 -18.03
N ASP A 100 6.30 31.45 -18.22
CA ASP A 100 5.08 32.28 -18.26
C ASP A 100 4.15 31.89 -19.42
N GLY A 101 4.72 31.37 -20.51
CA GLY A 101 3.98 30.82 -21.65
C GLY A 101 3.29 29.47 -21.36
N GLN A 102 3.58 28.84 -20.24
CA GLN A 102 3.10 27.49 -19.92
C GLN A 102 1.89 27.53 -18.97
N ALA A 103 0.70 27.21 -19.46
CA ALA A 103 -0.52 27.15 -18.62
C ALA A 103 -0.37 26.18 -17.42
N ARG A 104 0.44 25.11 -17.55
CA ARG A 104 0.73 24.17 -16.49
C ARG A 104 1.63 24.75 -15.39
N ASN A 105 2.32 25.85 -15.64
CA ASN A 105 3.17 26.55 -14.69
C ASN A 105 2.37 27.52 -13.77
N ALA A 106 1.07 27.70 -14.02
CA ALA A 106 0.24 28.59 -13.20
C ALA A 106 0.36 28.17 -11.70
N PRO A 107 0.65 29.13 -10.80
CA PRO A 107 0.78 28.86 -9.36
C PRO A 107 -0.51 28.27 -8.77
N LEU A 108 -0.36 27.28 -7.90
CA LEU A 108 -1.44 26.63 -7.20
C LEU A 108 -1.57 27.27 -5.81
N THR A 109 -2.38 28.32 -5.72
CA THR A 109 -2.54 29.15 -4.50
C THR A 109 -3.78 28.78 -3.67
N ARG A 110 -4.61 27.83 -4.14
CA ARG A 110 -5.86 27.42 -3.49
C ARG A 110 -5.74 26.00 -2.93
N PRO A 111 -5.18 25.83 -1.72
CA PRO A 111 -4.92 24.53 -1.15
C PRO A 111 -6.21 23.73 -0.93
N ARG A 112 -6.14 22.43 -1.18
CA ARG A 112 -7.28 21.51 -1.00
C ARG A 112 -7.46 21.15 0.47
N PRO A 113 -8.66 21.28 1.03
CA PRO A 113 -8.95 20.75 2.36
C PRO A 113 -8.70 19.24 2.42
N GLY A 114 -8.07 18.78 3.50
CA GLY A 114 -7.75 17.37 3.66
C GLY A 114 -6.55 16.84 2.84
N HIS A 115 -5.86 17.69 2.09
CA HIS A 115 -4.62 17.36 1.39
C HIS A 115 -3.39 17.94 2.13
N ALA A 116 -2.19 17.57 1.68
CA ALA A 116 -0.94 18.08 2.26
C ALA A 116 -0.63 19.55 1.89
N ASP A 117 -1.37 20.13 0.94
CA ASP A 117 -1.06 21.40 0.28
C ASP A 117 -0.71 22.52 1.27
N LEU A 118 -1.65 22.92 2.12
CA LEU A 118 -1.43 24.05 3.03
C LEU A 118 -0.33 23.77 4.06
N ALA A 119 -0.39 22.63 4.72
CA ALA A 119 0.61 22.25 5.74
C ALA A 119 2.01 22.11 5.13
N GLY A 120 2.11 21.60 3.90
CA GLY A 120 3.37 21.48 3.18
C GLY A 120 3.92 22.85 2.77
N MET A 121 3.07 23.74 2.21
CA MET A 121 3.47 25.12 1.91
C MET A 121 4.02 25.83 3.13
N GLN A 122 3.31 25.76 4.26
CA GLN A 122 3.75 26.37 5.52
C GLN A 122 5.06 25.78 6.03
N LYS A 123 5.20 24.45 5.99
CA LYS A 123 6.39 23.75 6.51
C LYS A 123 7.66 24.08 5.70
N PHE A 124 7.53 24.15 4.39
CA PHE A 124 8.68 24.30 3.49
C PHE A 124 8.85 25.72 2.95
N GLY A 125 7.98 26.67 3.34
CA GLY A 125 8.03 28.06 2.89
C GLY A 125 7.66 28.26 1.42
N HIS A 126 6.82 27.38 0.84
CA HIS A 126 6.39 27.50 -0.53
C HIS A 126 5.20 28.47 -0.67
N THR A 127 5.22 29.30 -1.71
CA THR A 127 4.10 30.15 -2.13
C THR A 127 3.19 29.49 -3.16
N ASP A 128 3.61 28.34 -3.68
CA ASP A 128 2.90 27.48 -4.65
C ASP A 128 2.77 26.06 -4.05
N ALA A 129 1.60 25.48 -4.09
CA ALA A 129 1.36 24.12 -3.59
C ALA A 129 1.95 23.03 -4.51
N ARG A 130 2.44 23.36 -5.71
CA ARG A 130 2.94 22.39 -6.68
C ARG A 130 4.02 21.46 -6.13
N PRO A 131 5.11 21.92 -5.48
CA PRO A 131 6.13 21.01 -4.94
C PRO A 131 5.56 20.01 -3.94
N VAL A 132 4.58 20.44 -3.14
CA VAL A 132 3.91 19.57 -2.17
C VAL A 132 3.01 18.56 -2.88
N LEU A 133 2.18 19.03 -3.83
CA LEU A 133 1.27 18.20 -4.61
C LEU A 133 2.00 17.10 -5.37
N GLU A 134 3.11 17.44 -6.00
CA GLU A 134 3.89 16.51 -6.83
C GLU A 134 4.43 15.34 -5.99
N ARG A 135 4.96 15.58 -4.80
CA ARG A 135 5.50 14.49 -3.96
C ARG A 135 4.45 13.81 -3.09
N ALA A 136 3.43 14.53 -2.61
CA ALA A 136 2.36 13.96 -1.78
C ALA A 136 1.31 13.19 -2.59
N SER A 137 1.42 13.18 -3.90
CA SER A 137 0.51 12.47 -4.80
C SER A 137 0.52 10.96 -4.55
N ALA A 138 -0.66 10.33 -4.64
CA ALA A 138 -0.79 8.87 -4.60
C ALA A 138 -0.06 8.16 -5.77
N ARG A 139 0.43 8.88 -6.79
CA ARG A 139 1.30 8.35 -7.84
C ARG A 139 2.57 7.71 -7.27
N GLU A 140 3.12 8.26 -6.18
CA GLU A 140 4.29 7.73 -5.49
C GLU A 140 4.12 6.27 -5.04
N THR A 141 2.89 5.84 -4.75
CA THR A 141 2.61 4.45 -4.36
C THR A 141 2.93 3.43 -5.46
N ALA A 142 3.09 3.83 -6.72
CA ALA A 142 3.57 2.95 -7.78
C ALA A 142 4.99 2.44 -7.46
N ALA A 143 5.88 3.30 -6.95
CA ALA A 143 7.21 2.90 -6.52
C ALA A 143 7.16 1.93 -5.33
N ARG A 144 6.24 2.13 -4.37
CA ARG A 144 6.05 1.19 -3.25
C ARG A 144 5.54 -0.16 -3.72
N VAL A 145 4.58 -0.21 -4.66
CA VAL A 145 4.06 -1.46 -5.23
C VAL A 145 5.15 -2.21 -6.00
N ALA A 146 6.00 -1.50 -6.75
CA ALA A 146 7.11 -2.12 -7.44
C ALA A 146 8.10 -2.80 -6.48
N LEU A 147 8.45 -2.15 -5.36
CA LEU A 147 9.28 -2.75 -4.31
C LEU A 147 8.54 -3.84 -3.53
N GLY A 148 7.25 -3.66 -3.32
CA GLY A 148 6.39 -4.66 -2.68
C GLY A 148 6.35 -5.96 -3.44
N GLU A 149 6.42 -5.94 -4.79
CA GLU A 149 6.52 -7.16 -5.59
C GLU A 149 7.85 -7.87 -5.38
N VAL A 150 8.98 -7.16 -5.28
CA VAL A 150 10.27 -7.77 -4.90
C VAL A 150 10.17 -8.47 -3.54
N ALA A 151 9.55 -7.81 -2.56
CA ALA A 151 9.34 -8.37 -1.22
C ALA A 151 8.40 -9.59 -1.25
N ARG A 152 7.29 -9.54 -2.01
CA ARG A 152 6.36 -10.67 -2.17
C ARG A 152 7.05 -11.89 -2.78
N ARG A 153 7.86 -11.69 -3.83
CA ARG A 153 8.62 -12.76 -4.47
C ARG A 153 9.63 -13.41 -3.50
N LEU A 154 10.32 -12.60 -2.70
CA LEU A 154 11.19 -13.10 -1.63
C LEU A 154 10.40 -13.97 -0.63
N LEU A 155 9.30 -13.45 -0.12
CA LEU A 155 8.49 -14.12 0.90
C LEU A 155 7.87 -15.42 0.39
N SER A 156 7.28 -15.40 -0.80
CA SER A 156 6.62 -16.55 -1.40
C SER A 156 7.62 -17.66 -1.75
N GLN A 157 8.73 -17.32 -2.43
CA GLN A 157 9.71 -18.31 -2.91
C GLN A 157 10.55 -18.93 -1.79
N ILE A 158 10.81 -18.20 -0.72
CA ILE A 158 11.68 -18.68 0.39
C ILE A 158 10.86 -19.30 1.52
N LEU A 159 9.74 -18.68 1.89
CA LEU A 159 8.97 -19.03 3.10
C LEU A 159 7.56 -19.53 2.79
N GLY A 160 7.10 -19.49 1.53
CA GLY A 160 5.72 -19.86 1.18
C GLY A 160 4.66 -18.88 1.69
N ILE A 161 5.05 -17.65 2.03
CA ILE A 161 4.12 -16.63 2.55
C ILE A 161 3.37 -16.00 1.38
N GLU A 162 2.03 -16.06 1.43
CA GLU A 162 1.13 -15.43 0.47
C GLU A 162 0.38 -14.25 1.10
N ILE A 163 0.25 -13.17 0.35
CA ILE A 163 -0.41 -11.95 0.82
C ILE A 163 -1.49 -11.56 -0.19
N LEU A 164 -2.70 -11.31 0.31
CA LEU A 164 -3.80 -10.76 -0.47
C LEU A 164 -4.50 -9.65 0.31
N SER A 165 -5.29 -8.85 -0.39
CA SER A 165 -6.22 -7.90 0.21
C SER A 165 -7.57 -7.96 -0.47
N HIS A 166 -8.62 -7.64 0.28
CA HIS A 166 -9.94 -7.39 -0.27
C HIS A 166 -10.58 -6.18 0.38
N VAL A 167 -11.57 -5.60 -0.30
CA VAL A 167 -12.29 -4.44 0.21
C VAL A 167 -13.45 -4.92 1.06
N VAL A 168 -13.53 -4.42 2.29
CA VAL A 168 -14.59 -4.77 3.25
C VAL A 168 -15.61 -3.65 3.46
N ALA A 169 -15.29 -2.41 3.04
CA ALA A 169 -16.26 -1.32 3.05
C ALA A 169 -15.93 -0.25 2.00
N ILE A 170 -16.97 0.34 1.38
CA ILE A 170 -16.90 1.58 0.60
C ILE A 170 -18.10 2.43 0.99
N GLY A 171 -17.86 3.70 1.39
CA GLY A 171 -18.90 4.57 1.90
C GLY A 171 -19.61 3.95 3.11
N GLN A 172 -20.91 3.81 3.01
CA GLN A 172 -21.76 3.18 4.04
C GLN A 172 -21.96 1.68 3.84
N VAL A 173 -21.57 1.14 2.68
CA VAL A 173 -21.72 -0.28 2.35
C VAL A 173 -20.53 -1.07 2.91
N ARG A 174 -20.83 -2.16 3.64
CA ARG A 174 -19.80 -3.04 4.20
C ARG A 174 -20.19 -4.51 4.13
N THR A 175 -19.17 -5.37 4.10
CA THR A 175 -19.35 -6.81 4.23
C THR A 175 -19.91 -7.17 5.62
N PRO A 176 -20.66 -8.26 5.76
CA PRO A 176 -21.01 -8.82 7.06
C PRO A 176 -19.76 -9.07 7.92
N ASP A 177 -19.87 -8.77 9.23
CA ASP A 177 -18.74 -8.97 10.16
C ASP A 177 -18.40 -10.46 10.37
N ASP A 178 -19.36 -11.34 10.10
CA ASP A 178 -19.28 -12.81 10.22
C ASP A 178 -19.10 -13.52 8.88
N LEU A 179 -18.53 -12.82 7.88
CA LEU A 179 -18.24 -13.41 6.58
C LEU A 179 -17.34 -14.65 6.72
N MET A 180 -17.94 -15.81 6.65
CA MET A 180 -17.25 -17.09 6.81
C MET A 180 -17.68 -18.11 5.72
N PRO A 181 -16.73 -18.82 5.10
CA PRO A 181 -15.30 -18.60 5.25
C PRO A 181 -14.84 -17.30 4.62
N GLY A 182 -13.87 -16.64 5.24
CA GLY A 182 -13.17 -15.49 4.64
C GLY A 182 -12.27 -15.92 3.46
N PRO A 183 -11.71 -14.95 2.70
CA PRO A 183 -10.87 -15.26 1.56
C PRO A 183 -9.59 -15.99 1.95
N GLY A 184 -9.17 -16.94 1.13
CA GLY A 184 -7.89 -17.65 1.22
C GLY A 184 -6.96 -17.32 0.04
N PRO A 185 -5.72 -17.85 0.02
CA PRO A 185 -4.76 -17.61 -1.06
C PRO A 185 -5.30 -17.93 -2.46
N GLY A 186 -6.15 -18.94 -2.58
CA GLY A 186 -6.77 -19.36 -3.85
C GLY A 186 -7.77 -18.36 -4.44
N ASP A 187 -8.24 -17.38 -3.64
CA ASP A 187 -9.24 -16.41 -4.05
C ASP A 187 -8.64 -15.13 -4.65
N ALA A 188 -7.33 -14.98 -4.62
CA ALA A 188 -6.64 -13.76 -5.06
C ALA A 188 -7.01 -13.35 -6.50
N ALA A 189 -7.07 -14.28 -7.43
CA ALA A 189 -7.44 -14.01 -8.83
C ALA A 189 -8.90 -13.56 -8.98
N ALA A 190 -9.82 -14.16 -8.22
CA ALA A 190 -11.24 -13.81 -8.24
C ALA A 190 -11.45 -12.40 -7.62
N ILE A 191 -10.75 -12.11 -6.53
CA ILE A 191 -10.75 -10.76 -5.91
C ILE A 191 -10.21 -9.71 -6.88
N ASP A 192 -9.10 -9.98 -7.56
CA ASP A 192 -8.52 -9.06 -8.54
C ASP A 192 -9.44 -8.83 -9.76
N ALA A 193 -10.26 -9.80 -10.12
CA ALA A 193 -11.25 -9.69 -11.20
C ALA A 193 -12.52 -8.94 -10.78
N ASP A 194 -12.81 -8.81 -9.49
CA ASP A 194 -13.96 -8.08 -8.99
C ASP A 194 -13.76 -6.55 -9.17
N PRO A 195 -14.80 -5.82 -9.61
CA PRO A 195 -14.68 -4.39 -9.91
C PRO A 195 -14.23 -3.53 -8.73
N VAL A 196 -14.57 -3.90 -7.51
CA VAL A 196 -14.17 -3.19 -6.27
C VAL A 196 -13.22 -3.99 -5.39
N ARG A 197 -12.77 -5.17 -5.87
CA ARG A 197 -11.91 -6.10 -5.12
C ARG A 197 -12.57 -6.60 -3.83
N CYS A 198 -13.89 -6.77 -3.82
CA CYS A 198 -14.64 -7.34 -2.70
C CYS A 198 -14.77 -8.86 -2.87
N PHE A 199 -14.49 -9.61 -1.81
CA PHE A 199 -14.64 -11.08 -1.82
C PHE A 199 -16.13 -11.52 -1.88
N ASP A 200 -17.03 -10.75 -1.25
CA ASP A 200 -18.47 -11.01 -1.27
C ASP A 200 -19.16 -10.35 -2.47
N ALA A 201 -19.66 -11.13 -3.38
CA ALA A 201 -20.25 -10.66 -4.64
C ALA A 201 -21.50 -9.77 -4.44
N ALA A 202 -22.31 -10.05 -3.41
CA ALA A 202 -23.50 -9.24 -3.12
C ALA A 202 -23.10 -7.85 -2.61
N THR A 203 -22.13 -7.80 -1.70
CA THR A 203 -21.58 -6.54 -1.20
C THR A 203 -20.85 -5.77 -2.31
N SER A 204 -20.13 -6.47 -3.21
CA SER A 204 -19.47 -5.84 -4.37
C SER A 204 -20.48 -5.05 -5.22
N GLN A 205 -21.61 -5.65 -5.56
CA GLN A 205 -22.67 -4.98 -6.33
C GLN A 205 -23.21 -3.75 -5.60
N ALA A 206 -23.43 -3.84 -4.30
CA ALA A 206 -23.89 -2.71 -3.50
C ALA A 206 -22.84 -1.58 -3.42
N MET A 207 -21.55 -1.92 -3.30
CA MET A 207 -20.44 -0.95 -3.34
C MET A 207 -20.34 -0.23 -4.69
N VAL A 208 -20.56 -0.93 -5.79
CA VAL A 208 -20.61 -0.33 -7.15
C VAL A 208 -21.74 0.70 -7.23
N ALA A 209 -22.93 0.37 -6.72
CA ALA A 209 -24.07 1.30 -6.70
C ALA A 209 -23.78 2.54 -5.84
N GLU A 210 -23.16 2.37 -4.67
CA GLU A 210 -22.73 3.47 -3.77
C GLU A 210 -21.75 4.42 -4.47
N ILE A 211 -20.79 3.85 -5.22
CA ILE A 211 -19.83 4.64 -6.02
C ILE A 211 -20.56 5.46 -7.11
N ASP A 212 -21.52 4.86 -7.79
CA ASP A 212 -22.28 5.55 -8.84
C ASP A 212 -23.14 6.69 -8.29
N ASP A 213 -23.73 6.50 -7.13
CA ASP A 213 -24.51 7.54 -6.46
C ASP A 213 -23.62 8.69 -5.98
N ALA A 214 -22.44 8.39 -5.42
CA ALA A 214 -21.45 9.41 -5.08
C ALA A 214 -20.98 10.20 -6.32
N LYS A 215 -20.72 9.53 -7.45
CA LYS A 215 -20.37 10.19 -8.71
C LYS A 215 -21.47 11.14 -9.18
N LYS A 216 -22.74 10.72 -9.16
CA LYS A 216 -23.90 11.58 -9.52
C LYS A 216 -23.99 12.79 -8.60
N ALA A 217 -23.69 12.62 -7.30
CA ALA A 217 -23.68 13.70 -6.31
C ALA A 217 -22.46 14.63 -6.44
N GLY A 218 -21.48 14.32 -7.29
CA GLY A 218 -20.22 15.07 -7.39
C GLY A 218 -19.35 14.95 -6.13
N ASP A 219 -19.33 13.76 -5.52
CA ASP A 219 -18.64 13.49 -4.26
C ASP A 219 -17.62 12.33 -4.37
N THR A 220 -16.89 12.06 -3.29
CA THR A 220 -15.87 11.01 -3.22
C THR A 220 -16.10 10.13 -2.01
N LEU A 221 -15.69 8.86 -2.09
CA LEU A 221 -15.86 7.85 -1.05
C LEU A 221 -14.52 7.33 -0.54
N GLY A 222 -14.46 7.13 0.76
CA GLY A 222 -13.48 6.31 1.45
C GLY A 222 -13.97 4.89 1.65
N GLY A 223 -13.23 4.11 2.43
CA GLY A 223 -13.61 2.75 2.76
C GLY A 223 -12.58 2.04 3.60
N VAL A 224 -12.75 0.74 3.75
CA VAL A 224 -11.86 -0.13 4.54
C VAL A 224 -11.40 -1.31 3.70
N ILE A 225 -10.12 -1.59 3.80
CA ILE A 225 -9.44 -2.72 3.17
C ILE A 225 -9.02 -3.69 4.28
N GLU A 226 -9.16 -4.98 4.04
CA GLU A 226 -8.54 -6.01 4.85
C GLU A 226 -7.37 -6.63 4.10
N VAL A 227 -6.21 -6.75 4.76
CA VAL A 227 -4.99 -7.40 4.25
C VAL A 227 -4.76 -8.67 5.06
N LEU A 228 -4.57 -9.76 4.36
CA LEU A 228 -4.34 -11.09 4.93
C LEU A 228 -2.98 -11.62 4.48
N ALA A 229 -2.18 -12.13 5.42
CA ALA A 229 -0.94 -12.82 5.11
C ALA A 229 -0.97 -14.23 5.70
N PHE A 230 -0.68 -15.22 4.88
CA PHE A 230 -0.79 -16.65 5.15
C PHE A 230 0.58 -17.30 5.17
N GLY A 231 0.72 -18.41 5.88
CA GLY A 231 1.94 -19.21 5.88
C GLY A 231 3.11 -18.61 6.66
N LEU A 232 2.86 -17.66 7.54
CA LEU A 232 3.92 -17.07 8.33
C LEU A 232 4.46 -18.05 9.38
N PRO A 233 5.79 -18.16 9.52
CA PRO A 233 6.36 -18.85 10.66
C PRO A 233 6.09 -18.07 11.94
N PRO A 234 5.95 -18.73 13.11
CA PRO A 234 5.90 -18.04 14.38
C PRO A 234 7.22 -17.33 14.68
N GLY A 235 7.16 -16.18 15.37
CA GLY A 235 8.33 -15.48 15.87
C GLY A 235 8.99 -14.49 14.92
N LEU A 236 8.32 -13.99 13.88
CA LEU A 236 8.72 -12.77 13.18
C LEU A 236 8.37 -11.56 14.06
N GLY A 237 9.27 -10.58 14.13
CA GLY A 237 9.17 -9.47 15.08
C GLY A 237 9.71 -9.84 16.46
N SER A 238 9.49 -8.98 17.45
CA SER A 238 10.02 -9.20 18.81
C SER A 238 9.21 -8.44 19.86
N PHE A 239 9.14 -9.01 21.07
CA PHE A 239 8.57 -8.36 22.25
C PHE A 239 9.62 -7.54 23.04
N THR A 240 10.89 -7.66 22.69
CA THR A 240 11.99 -7.15 23.53
C THR A 240 12.12 -5.65 23.55
N HIS A 241 11.63 -4.95 22.49
CA HIS A 241 11.59 -3.51 22.42
C HIS A 241 10.46 -3.03 21.49
N TRP A 242 9.91 -1.85 21.73
CA TRP A 242 8.71 -1.35 21.05
C TRP A 242 8.88 -1.21 19.52
N ASP A 243 10.06 -0.80 19.03
CA ASP A 243 10.38 -0.61 17.62
C ASP A 243 10.63 -1.93 16.86
N ARG A 244 10.78 -3.05 17.58
CA ARG A 244 10.93 -4.39 17.01
C ARG A 244 9.61 -5.14 16.90
N ARG A 245 8.54 -4.60 17.46
CA ARG A 245 7.22 -5.21 17.41
C ARG A 245 6.69 -5.20 15.98
N LEU A 246 6.24 -6.38 15.52
CA LEU A 246 5.72 -6.56 14.17
C LEU A 246 4.42 -5.74 13.94
N ASP A 247 3.51 -5.73 14.91
CA ASP A 247 2.29 -4.93 14.88
C ASP A 247 2.58 -3.43 14.74
N ALA A 248 3.54 -2.90 15.48
CA ALA A 248 3.94 -1.50 15.41
C ALA A 248 4.53 -1.13 14.03
N ARG A 249 5.40 -2.00 13.48
CA ARG A 249 6.03 -1.81 12.15
C ARG A 249 4.99 -1.88 11.03
N LEU A 250 4.08 -2.86 11.06
CA LEU A 250 2.98 -3.01 10.11
C LEU A 250 2.02 -1.81 10.18
N ALA A 251 1.60 -1.43 11.39
CA ALA A 251 0.71 -0.28 11.57
C ALA A 251 1.35 1.03 11.07
N GLY A 252 2.63 1.28 11.36
CA GLY A 252 3.36 2.45 10.88
C GLY A 252 3.49 2.48 9.36
N ALA A 253 3.82 1.34 8.73
CA ALA A 253 3.94 1.23 7.29
C ALA A 253 2.60 1.46 6.58
N LEU A 254 1.52 0.84 7.06
CA LEU A 254 0.17 1.00 6.50
C LEU A 254 -0.36 2.42 6.72
N MET A 255 -0.15 3.01 7.91
CA MET A 255 -0.53 4.40 8.20
C MET A 255 0.20 5.41 7.30
N SER A 256 1.39 5.06 6.77
CA SER A 256 2.16 5.91 5.86
C SER A 256 1.58 6.02 4.44
N ILE A 257 0.61 5.19 4.09
CA ILE A 257 -0.08 5.24 2.80
C ILE A 257 -0.95 6.50 2.76
N GLN A 258 -0.93 7.21 1.63
CA GLN A 258 -1.74 8.41 1.44
C GLN A 258 -3.22 8.15 1.72
N ALA A 259 -3.86 9.08 2.41
CA ALA A 259 -5.27 9.06 2.81
C ALA A 259 -5.65 8.02 3.88
N ILE A 260 -4.75 7.21 4.37
CA ILE A 260 -5.05 6.31 5.48
C ILE A 260 -5.19 7.10 6.79
N LYS A 261 -6.20 6.74 7.58
CA LYS A 261 -6.57 7.40 8.85
C LYS A 261 -6.75 6.44 10.02
N GLY A 262 -6.73 5.13 9.76
CA GLY A 262 -6.84 4.11 10.79
C GLY A 262 -6.20 2.80 10.33
N VAL A 263 -5.62 2.07 11.28
CA VAL A 263 -5.09 0.71 11.12
C VAL A 263 -5.54 -0.12 12.31
N GLU A 264 -6.04 -1.31 12.05
CA GLU A 264 -6.39 -2.30 13.06
C GLU A 264 -5.60 -3.59 12.81
N VAL A 265 -5.24 -4.27 13.90
CA VAL A 265 -4.65 -5.61 13.90
C VAL A 265 -5.67 -6.57 14.49
N GLY A 266 -6.00 -7.63 13.78
CA GLY A 266 -7.06 -8.56 14.18
C GLY A 266 -8.42 -7.87 14.30
N ASP A 267 -9.10 -8.11 15.42
CA ASP A 267 -10.40 -7.50 15.69
C ASP A 267 -10.30 -6.04 16.20
N GLY A 268 -9.11 -5.49 16.34
CA GLY A 268 -8.83 -4.09 16.60
C GLY A 268 -9.71 -3.48 17.71
N PHE A 269 -10.47 -2.44 17.39
CA PHE A 269 -11.35 -1.76 18.35
C PHE A 269 -12.48 -2.63 18.89
N THR A 270 -12.94 -3.64 18.14
CA THR A 270 -13.97 -4.58 18.60
C THR A 270 -13.49 -5.37 19.83
N THR A 271 -12.20 -5.72 19.87
CA THR A 271 -11.60 -6.44 21.02
C THR A 271 -11.67 -5.63 22.30
N ALA A 272 -11.55 -4.30 22.24
CA ALA A 272 -11.63 -3.42 23.42
C ALA A 272 -13.00 -3.48 24.13
N GLY A 273 -14.05 -3.83 23.43
CA GLY A 273 -15.40 -4.01 23.99
C GLY A 273 -15.66 -5.40 24.58
N ARG A 274 -14.74 -6.37 24.41
CA ARG A 274 -14.92 -7.74 24.91
C ARG A 274 -14.40 -7.91 26.33
N ARG A 275 -15.00 -8.85 27.06
CA ARG A 275 -14.43 -9.34 28.33
C ARG A 275 -13.21 -10.22 28.01
N GLY A 276 -12.17 -10.17 28.87
CA GLY A 276 -10.92 -10.90 28.63
C GLY A 276 -11.12 -12.40 28.39
N SER A 277 -12.07 -13.04 29.07
CA SER A 277 -12.38 -14.47 28.89
C SER A 277 -12.88 -14.86 27.50
N VAL A 278 -13.29 -13.88 26.67
CA VAL A 278 -13.75 -14.10 25.27
C VAL A 278 -13.01 -13.24 24.26
N ALA A 279 -12.01 -12.48 24.71
CA ALA A 279 -11.21 -11.61 23.85
C ALA A 279 -9.98 -12.31 23.29
N HIS A 280 -9.38 -13.21 24.08
CA HIS A 280 -8.11 -13.85 23.75
C HIS A 280 -8.31 -15.17 23.02
N ASP A 281 -7.34 -15.52 22.15
CA ASP A 281 -7.34 -16.74 21.37
C ASP A 281 -6.79 -17.89 22.22
N GLU A 282 -7.66 -18.82 22.62
CA GLU A 282 -7.26 -19.99 23.41
C GLU A 282 -6.34 -20.90 22.60
N ILE A 283 -5.30 -21.41 23.26
CA ILE A 283 -4.29 -22.27 22.64
C ILE A 283 -4.67 -23.72 22.89
N GLU A 284 -4.60 -24.55 21.86
CA GLU A 284 -4.87 -25.98 21.95
C GLU A 284 -3.85 -26.80 21.14
N THR A 285 -3.75 -28.07 21.48
CA THR A 285 -2.98 -29.03 20.70
C THR A 285 -3.90 -29.74 19.70
N THR A 286 -3.49 -29.79 18.45
CA THR A 286 -4.17 -30.50 17.36
C THR A 286 -3.26 -31.58 16.78
N ASP A 287 -3.77 -32.41 15.87
CA ASP A 287 -2.97 -33.40 15.16
C ASP A 287 -1.86 -32.77 14.29
N SER A 288 -2.02 -31.49 13.93
CA SER A 288 -1.04 -30.71 13.15
C SER A 288 -0.11 -29.85 14.03
N GLY A 289 -0.19 -29.96 15.36
CA GLY A 289 0.62 -29.18 16.29
C GLY A 289 -0.21 -28.19 17.12
N VAL A 290 0.44 -27.12 17.56
CA VAL A 290 -0.20 -26.06 18.37
C VAL A 290 -0.99 -25.13 17.46
N ALA A 291 -2.26 -24.88 17.81
CA ALA A 291 -3.15 -23.98 17.09
C ALA A 291 -3.88 -23.04 18.07
N ARG A 292 -4.51 -22.02 17.52
CA ARG A 292 -5.43 -21.14 18.24
C ARG A 292 -6.85 -21.39 17.78
N ARG A 293 -7.80 -21.46 18.74
CA ARG A 293 -9.22 -21.69 18.45
C ARG A 293 -9.88 -20.55 17.67
N THR A 294 -9.34 -19.35 17.81
CA THR A 294 -9.80 -18.14 17.12
C THR A 294 -8.57 -17.34 16.70
N ASN A 295 -8.76 -16.33 15.86
CA ASN A 295 -7.67 -15.44 15.42
C ASN A 295 -8.09 -13.96 15.61
N ARG A 296 -8.54 -13.61 16.81
CA ARG A 296 -8.95 -12.25 17.18
C ARG A 296 -7.77 -11.30 17.29
N ALA A 297 -6.61 -11.84 17.73
CA ALA A 297 -5.34 -11.13 17.75
C ALA A 297 -4.78 -10.82 16.35
N GLY A 298 -5.35 -11.44 15.30
CA GLY A 298 -4.93 -11.21 13.92
C GLY A 298 -3.52 -11.71 13.63
N GLY A 299 -3.14 -12.88 14.18
CA GLY A 299 -1.87 -13.54 13.93
C GLY A 299 -0.65 -12.92 14.61
N ILE A 300 -0.85 -11.94 15.49
CA ILE A 300 0.25 -11.25 16.20
C ILE A 300 -0.06 -11.17 17.69
N GLU A 301 0.82 -11.71 18.51
CA GLU A 301 0.78 -11.62 19.96
C GLU A 301 2.14 -11.11 20.50
N GLY A 302 2.08 -10.17 21.42
CA GLY A 302 3.29 -9.59 22.01
C GLY A 302 4.23 -8.94 20.98
N GLY A 303 3.75 -8.56 19.79
CA GLY A 303 4.57 -8.02 18.71
C GLY A 303 5.30 -9.06 17.86
N MET A 304 4.90 -10.33 17.94
CA MET A 304 5.47 -11.44 17.16
C MET A 304 4.37 -12.18 16.40
N SER A 305 4.71 -12.69 15.21
CA SER A 305 3.83 -13.62 14.49
C SER A 305 3.63 -14.90 15.28
N THR A 306 2.41 -15.46 15.21
CA THR A 306 2.00 -16.63 15.97
C THR A 306 1.97 -17.93 15.16
N GLY A 307 2.12 -17.84 13.83
CA GLY A 307 1.84 -18.93 12.89
C GLY A 307 0.44 -18.84 12.27
N GLU A 308 -0.47 -18.11 12.91
CA GLU A 308 -1.81 -17.86 12.36
C GLU A 308 -1.78 -16.78 11.27
N VAL A 309 -2.89 -16.68 10.51
CA VAL A 309 -3.04 -15.66 9.47
C VAL A 309 -2.92 -14.25 10.08
N ILE A 310 -2.01 -13.44 9.56
CA ILE A 310 -1.97 -12.02 9.90
C ILE A 310 -3.15 -11.33 9.22
N ARG A 311 -3.96 -10.63 10.02
CA ARG A 311 -5.13 -9.89 9.57
C ARG A 311 -5.03 -8.43 10.00
N LEU A 312 -5.03 -7.53 9.01
CA LEU A 312 -4.88 -6.08 9.19
C LEU A 312 -6.04 -5.38 8.49
N ARG A 313 -6.64 -4.37 9.11
CA ARG A 313 -7.63 -3.51 8.45
C ARG A 313 -7.10 -2.08 8.35
N VAL A 314 -7.39 -1.44 7.21
CA VAL A 314 -6.87 -0.12 6.86
C VAL A 314 -8.02 0.77 6.44
N ALA A 315 -8.26 1.85 7.17
CA ALA A 315 -9.33 2.80 6.89
C ALA A 315 -8.80 3.97 6.06
N MET A 316 -9.34 4.13 4.85
CA MET A 316 -9.01 5.21 3.92
C MET A 316 -10.10 6.28 3.93
N LYS A 317 -9.74 7.54 4.15
CA LYS A 317 -10.68 8.67 3.99
C LYS A 317 -11.02 8.90 2.51
N PRO A 318 -12.14 9.61 2.21
CA PRO A 318 -12.46 10.05 0.86
C PRO A 318 -11.33 10.87 0.23
N ILE A 319 -11.23 10.83 -1.10
CA ILE A 319 -10.23 11.60 -1.84
C ILE A 319 -10.51 13.10 -1.64
N SER A 320 -9.48 13.88 -1.34
CA SER A 320 -9.58 15.30 -1.02
C SER A 320 -9.88 16.22 -2.21
N THR A 321 -9.72 15.72 -3.44
CA THR A 321 -10.15 16.43 -4.64
C THR A 321 -11.61 16.08 -4.94
N VAL A 322 -12.52 16.84 -4.33
CA VAL A 322 -13.97 16.62 -4.47
C VAL A 322 -14.48 17.40 -5.68
N PRO A 323 -15.25 16.78 -6.63
CA PRO A 323 -15.79 17.47 -7.79
C PRO A 323 -16.64 18.67 -7.41
N ARG A 324 -17.48 18.57 -6.37
CA ARG A 324 -18.14 19.71 -5.74
C ARG A 324 -17.15 20.44 -4.84
N ALA A 325 -16.44 21.43 -5.41
CA ALA A 325 -15.32 22.12 -4.78
C ALA A 325 -15.64 22.64 -3.37
N LEU A 326 -14.81 22.28 -2.41
CA LEU A 326 -14.89 22.72 -1.02
C LEU A 326 -14.38 24.17 -0.86
N ASP A 327 -14.79 24.82 0.21
CA ASP A 327 -14.29 26.14 0.58
C ASP A 327 -12.83 26.07 1.03
N THR A 328 -12.05 27.09 0.65
CA THR A 328 -10.65 27.28 1.01
C THR A 328 -10.31 28.78 0.97
N ILE A 329 -9.03 29.10 1.03
CA ILE A 329 -8.51 30.46 0.82
C ILE A 329 -7.59 30.48 -0.41
N ASP A 330 -7.45 31.65 -1.02
CA ASP A 330 -6.35 31.93 -1.94
C ASP A 330 -5.17 32.45 -1.12
N THR A 331 -4.09 31.67 -1.03
CA THR A 331 -2.92 32.00 -0.18
C THR A 331 -2.13 33.22 -0.69
N SER A 332 -2.37 33.66 -1.95
CA SER A 332 -1.71 34.86 -2.49
C SER A 332 -2.42 36.15 -2.10
N THR A 333 -3.72 36.09 -1.80
CA THR A 333 -4.53 37.27 -1.45
C THR A 333 -5.06 37.21 -0.02
N GLY A 334 -5.15 36.02 0.58
CA GLY A 334 -5.81 35.79 1.86
C GLY A 334 -7.35 35.70 1.77
N GLU A 335 -7.93 35.88 0.59
CA GLU A 335 -9.38 35.93 0.40
C GLU A 335 -10.00 34.51 0.35
N PRO A 336 -11.30 34.39 0.73
CA PRO A 336 -12.06 33.17 0.56
C PRO A 336 -12.10 32.72 -0.90
N ALA A 337 -11.94 31.41 -1.14
CA ALA A 337 -11.90 30.83 -2.47
C ALA A 337 -12.52 29.43 -2.49
N LYS A 338 -12.69 28.85 -3.68
CA LYS A 338 -12.99 27.42 -3.86
C LYS A 338 -11.70 26.67 -4.16
N ALA A 339 -11.58 25.49 -3.57
CA ALA A 339 -10.43 24.61 -3.76
C ALA A 339 -10.24 24.24 -5.25
N ILE A 340 -9.00 23.92 -5.61
CA ILE A 340 -8.67 23.53 -6.97
C ILE A 340 -9.47 22.27 -7.31
N ASN A 341 -10.28 22.38 -8.38
CA ASN A 341 -10.98 21.23 -8.95
C ASN A 341 -10.05 20.56 -9.99
N GLN A 342 -9.61 19.36 -9.67
CA GLN A 342 -8.91 18.49 -10.62
C GLN A 342 -9.78 17.25 -10.86
N ARG A 343 -9.72 16.68 -12.06
CA ARG A 343 -10.36 15.38 -12.34
C ARG A 343 -9.83 14.36 -11.34
N SER A 344 -10.72 13.74 -10.57
CA SER A 344 -10.37 12.75 -9.58
C SER A 344 -11.19 11.48 -9.75
N ASP A 345 -10.69 10.42 -9.13
CA ASP A 345 -11.43 9.17 -8.92
C ASP A 345 -12.58 9.43 -7.92
N ALA A 346 -13.69 8.71 -8.03
CA ALA A 346 -14.73 8.74 -7.00
C ALA A 346 -14.27 8.02 -5.73
N THR A 347 -13.46 6.97 -5.90
CA THR A 347 -12.81 6.26 -4.79
C THR A 347 -11.46 5.68 -5.25
N ALA A 348 -10.52 5.53 -4.31
CA ALA A 348 -9.24 4.86 -4.53
C ALA A 348 -9.07 3.62 -3.65
N VAL A 349 -10.13 3.19 -2.95
CA VAL A 349 -10.10 2.08 -1.99
C VAL A 349 -9.61 0.77 -2.63
N PRO A 350 -10.10 0.33 -3.81
CA PRO A 350 -9.60 -0.89 -4.45
C PRO A 350 -8.10 -0.86 -4.74
N ALA A 351 -7.60 0.26 -5.26
CA ALA A 351 -6.17 0.44 -5.53
C ALA A 351 -5.33 0.47 -4.24
N ALA A 352 -5.86 1.07 -3.17
CA ALA A 352 -5.18 1.12 -1.89
C ALA A 352 -4.99 -0.27 -1.27
N GLY A 353 -5.83 -1.25 -1.60
CA GLY A 353 -5.64 -2.66 -1.24
C GLY A 353 -4.31 -3.21 -1.75
N VAL A 354 -4.01 -3.00 -3.03
CA VAL A 354 -2.74 -3.45 -3.63
C VAL A 354 -1.53 -2.73 -3.01
N VAL A 355 -1.69 -1.44 -2.68
CA VAL A 355 -0.63 -0.70 -1.97
C VAL A 355 -0.44 -1.24 -0.55
N ALA A 356 -1.52 -1.59 0.14
CA ALA A 356 -1.45 -2.15 1.49
C ALA A 356 -0.80 -3.54 1.51
N GLU A 357 -1.09 -4.40 0.50
CA GLU A 357 -0.36 -5.67 0.29
C GLU A 357 1.15 -5.42 0.16
N ALA A 358 1.54 -4.46 -0.68
CA ALA A 358 2.94 -4.12 -0.92
C ALA A 358 3.64 -3.63 0.36
N MET A 359 2.99 -2.76 1.14
CA MET A 359 3.55 -2.25 2.40
C MET A 359 3.66 -3.34 3.46
N ALA A 360 2.68 -4.25 3.56
CA ALA A 360 2.76 -5.41 4.43
C ALA A 360 3.91 -6.35 4.01
N ALA A 361 4.05 -6.61 2.71
CA ALA A 361 5.14 -7.43 2.16
C ALA A 361 6.52 -6.87 2.49
N LEU A 362 6.72 -5.55 2.36
CA LEU A 362 7.98 -4.89 2.67
C LEU A 362 8.37 -5.07 4.15
N VAL A 363 7.41 -4.90 5.07
CA VAL A 363 7.66 -5.11 6.52
C VAL A 363 7.92 -6.56 6.85
N LEU A 364 7.15 -7.49 6.27
CA LEU A 364 7.32 -8.92 6.51
C LEU A 364 8.64 -9.42 5.93
N ALA A 365 9.06 -8.94 4.75
CA ALA A 365 10.36 -9.26 4.18
C ALA A 365 11.52 -8.76 5.04
N GLU A 366 11.41 -7.53 5.57
CA GLU A 366 12.39 -6.98 6.51
C GLU A 366 12.49 -7.85 7.78
N ALA A 367 11.35 -8.22 8.38
CA ALA A 367 11.32 -9.08 9.57
C ALA A 367 11.86 -10.49 9.29
N ALA A 368 11.61 -11.04 8.11
CA ALA A 368 12.10 -12.35 7.69
C ALA A 368 13.62 -12.34 7.46
N VAL A 369 14.14 -11.32 6.78
CA VAL A 369 15.60 -11.14 6.59
C VAL A 369 16.30 -10.90 7.91
N GLU A 370 15.70 -10.13 8.83
CA GLU A 370 16.25 -9.92 10.18
C GLU A 370 16.34 -11.23 10.96
N LYS A 371 15.32 -12.10 10.87
CA LYS A 371 15.26 -13.34 11.63
C LYS A 371 16.11 -14.45 11.06
N PHE A 372 16.04 -14.65 9.74
CA PHE A 372 16.67 -15.83 9.11
C PHE A 372 18.01 -15.52 8.46
N GLY A 373 18.25 -14.26 8.04
CA GLY A 373 19.50 -13.86 7.40
C GLY A 373 19.78 -14.64 6.11
N GLY A 374 21.06 -14.65 5.70
CA GLY A 374 21.56 -15.35 4.52
C GLY A 374 21.78 -14.42 3.33
N ASP A 375 22.84 -14.69 2.56
CA ASP A 375 23.20 -13.93 1.36
C ASP A 375 22.53 -14.51 0.11
N SER A 376 21.98 -15.73 0.20
CA SER A 376 21.23 -16.38 -0.88
C SER A 376 19.86 -16.89 -0.43
N ALA A 377 18.93 -17.01 -1.38
CA ALA A 377 17.59 -17.55 -1.14
C ALA A 377 17.64 -18.97 -0.54
N ASP A 378 18.58 -19.81 -1.00
CA ASP A 378 18.74 -21.17 -0.49
C ASP A 378 19.30 -21.20 0.94
N GLU A 379 20.20 -20.29 1.29
CA GLU A 379 20.71 -20.15 2.66
C GLU A 379 19.59 -19.70 3.60
N MET A 380 18.85 -18.65 3.24
CA MET A 380 17.75 -18.16 4.04
C MET A 380 16.66 -19.23 4.23
N ARG A 381 16.36 -20.02 3.20
CA ARG A 381 15.43 -21.15 3.28
C ARG A 381 15.89 -22.21 4.26
N ARG A 382 17.16 -22.65 4.18
CA ARG A 382 17.72 -23.61 5.14
C ARG A 382 17.67 -23.10 6.58
N ASN A 383 17.95 -21.83 6.80
CA ASN A 383 17.89 -21.21 8.12
C ASN A 383 16.45 -21.21 8.68
N ALA A 384 15.47 -20.89 7.85
CA ALA A 384 14.05 -20.93 8.21
C ALA A 384 13.58 -22.36 8.51
N GLU A 385 13.93 -23.34 7.66
CA GLU A 385 13.60 -24.75 7.88
C GLU A 385 14.24 -25.29 9.16
N SER A 386 15.50 -24.93 9.43
CA SER A 386 16.20 -25.32 10.65
C SER A 386 15.52 -24.75 11.89
N TYR A 387 15.10 -23.48 11.83
CA TYR A 387 14.36 -22.86 12.91
C TYR A 387 13.02 -23.57 13.17
N LEU A 388 12.25 -23.86 12.13
CA LEU A 388 10.94 -24.52 12.25
C LEU A 388 11.08 -25.94 12.84
N LYS A 389 12.09 -26.69 12.42
CA LYS A 389 12.39 -28.02 12.97
C LYS A 389 12.83 -27.99 14.43
N ALA A 390 13.40 -26.90 14.89
CA ALA A 390 13.91 -26.72 16.25
C ALA A 390 12.88 -26.12 17.23
N LEU A 391 11.65 -25.86 16.79
CA LEU A 391 10.59 -25.37 17.69
C LEU A 391 10.32 -26.40 18.78
N VAL A 392 10.37 -25.94 20.04
CA VAL A 392 10.19 -26.83 21.23
C VAL A 392 8.76 -27.36 21.30
N ILE A 393 7.82 -26.56 20.80
CA ILE A 393 6.41 -26.90 20.72
C ILE A 393 5.97 -26.53 19.29
N SER A 394 5.64 -27.51 18.51
CA SER A 394 5.25 -27.38 17.10
C SER A 394 3.79 -27.79 16.90
#